data_32885796bc682e17a9d6348353f4574f
#
_entry.id   32885796bc682e17a9d6348353f4574f
#
_cell.length_a   1.000
_cell.length_b   1.000
_cell.length_c   1.000
_cell.angle_alpha   90.00
_cell.angle_beta   90.00
_cell.angle_gamma   90.00
#
_symmetry.space_group_name_H-M   'P 1'
#
loop_
_entity.id
_entity.type
_entity.pdbx_description
1 polymer ?
#
loop_
_entity_poly.entity_id
_entity_poly.type
_entity_poly.pdbx_seq_one_letter_code
_entity_poly.pdbx_strand_id
1 'polypeptide(L)'
;DVKGVVMVGGSTRMPVVRRTVGEFFGQEPLTNLNPDEVVALGASIQANALAGNSKDGDLLLLDVIPLSLGIETMGGLVERIVPRNSSIPTALAQDFTTYQDGQTALALHVVQGERDLVGDCRSLARFELRGIPPMVAGAARIRVTFTVDADGLLSVSAKEQGSGVEARVDVKPAYGLSDEQIAAMLQDSFATAQQDMQARALVEARVDADRMIAATRTALAADADLLEADERQNIDALIESLSQSIGSTEAATIEAATTALAKGTEAFAAMRMNRGIQQALAGKKLEEV
;
A
#
# COMPACT_ATOMS: atom_id res chain seq x y z
N ASP A 1 -28.90 3.09 -7.15
CA ASP A 1 -30.14 3.16 -7.95
C ASP A 1 -29.91 2.50 -9.32
N VAL A 2 -30.47 1.28 -9.50
CA VAL A 2 -30.48 0.57 -10.78
C VAL A 2 -31.48 1.25 -11.70
N LYS A 3 -31.03 1.80 -12.84
CA LYS A 3 -31.90 2.52 -13.79
C LYS A 3 -32.63 1.59 -14.78
N GLY A 4 -32.09 0.41 -15.01
CA GLY A 4 -32.67 -0.60 -15.88
C GLY A 4 -31.88 -1.89 -15.79
N VAL A 5 -32.51 -3.01 -16.07
CA VAL A 5 -31.92 -4.35 -16.12
C VAL A 5 -31.95 -4.84 -17.56
N VAL A 6 -30.77 -5.04 -18.15
CA VAL A 6 -30.63 -5.57 -19.51
C VAL A 6 -30.17 -7.01 -19.42
N MET A 7 -30.88 -7.90 -20.12
CA MET A 7 -30.58 -9.33 -20.11
C MET A 7 -29.91 -9.74 -21.42
N VAL A 8 -28.78 -10.47 -21.32
CA VAL A 8 -28.02 -10.95 -22.49
C VAL A 8 -27.75 -12.46 -22.39
N GLY A 9 -27.53 -13.10 -23.52
CA GLY A 9 -27.26 -14.54 -23.63
C GLY A 9 -28.51 -15.41 -23.73
N GLY A 10 -28.36 -16.60 -24.29
CA GLY A 10 -29.47 -17.51 -24.64
C GLY A 10 -30.33 -17.96 -23.45
N SER A 11 -29.74 -18.10 -22.25
CA SER A 11 -30.48 -18.47 -21.03
C SER A 11 -31.55 -17.44 -20.63
N THR A 12 -31.42 -16.20 -21.07
CA THR A 12 -32.40 -15.13 -20.78
C THR A 12 -33.71 -15.30 -21.53
N ARG A 13 -33.79 -16.25 -22.47
CA ARG A 13 -35.05 -16.65 -23.14
C ARG A 13 -35.99 -17.43 -22.24
N MET A 14 -35.47 -17.97 -21.11
CA MET A 14 -36.29 -18.73 -20.17
C MET A 14 -37.24 -17.81 -19.38
N PRO A 15 -38.56 -18.01 -19.39
CA PRO A 15 -39.48 -17.14 -18.67
C PRO A 15 -39.22 -17.10 -17.16
N VAL A 16 -38.77 -18.19 -16.57
CA VAL A 16 -38.45 -18.27 -15.13
C VAL A 16 -37.30 -17.32 -14.79
N VAL A 17 -36.25 -17.24 -15.62
CA VAL A 17 -35.11 -16.37 -15.40
C VAL A 17 -35.56 -14.91 -15.44
N ARG A 18 -36.35 -14.52 -16.46
CA ARG A 18 -36.87 -13.14 -16.58
C ARG A 18 -37.73 -12.76 -15.37
N ARG A 19 -38.61 -13.65 -14.93
CA ARG A 19 -39.46 -13.41 -13.77
C ARG A 19 -38.64 -13.23 -12.51
N THR A 20 -37.72 -14.15 -12.21
CA THR A 20 -36.88 -14.08 -11.02
C THR A 20 -36.03 -12.80 -10.98
N VAL A 21 -35.46 -12.42 -12.11
CA VAL A 21 -34.66 -11.15 -12.21
C VAL A 21 -35.60 -9.95 -12.02
N GLY A 22 -36.78 -9.94 -12.63
CA GLY A 22 -37.75 -8.86 -12.46
C GLY A 22 -38.24 -8.71 -11.01
N GLU A 23 -38.50 -9.83 -10.33
CA GLU A 23 -38.88 -9.88 -8.91
C GLU A 23 -37.73 -9.33 -8.03
N PHE A 24 -36.50 -9.74 -8.33
CA PHE A 24 -35.32 -9.32 -7.53
C PHE A 24 -35.05 -7.80 -7.63
N PHE A 25 -35.13 -7.22 -8.83
CA PHE A 25 -34.86 -5.78 -9.05
C PHE A 25 -36.11 -4.91 -8.93
N GLY A 26 -37.30 -5.48 -8.75
CA GLY A 26 -38.55 -4.74 -8.67
C GLY A 26 -38.96 -4.02 -9.97
N GLN A 27 -38.41 -4.43 -11.10
CA GLN A 27 -38.66 -3.83 -12.41
C GLN A 27 -38.56 -4.88 -13.53
N GLU A 28 -39.33 -4.69 -14.61
CA GLU A 28 -39.27 -5.60 -15.74
C GLU A 28 -37.97 -5.49 -16.51
N PRO A 29 -37.25 -6.59 -16.76
CA PRO A 29 -36.03 -6.58 -17.55
C PRO A 29 -36.27 -6.15 -19.00
N LEU A 30 -35.36 -5.36 -19.54
CA LEU A 30 -35.36 -4.92 -20.92
C LEU A 30 -35.02 -6.10 -21.84
N THR A 31 -35.92 -6.41 -22.79
CA THR A 31 -35.82 -7.55 -23.71
C THR A 31 -35.93 -7.17 -25.17
N ASN A 32 -35.74 -5.89 -25.48
CA ASN A 32 -35.87 -5.31 -26.82
C ASN A 32 -34.69 -5.64 -27.76
N LEU A 33 -33.60 -6.19 -27.25
CA LEU A 33 -32.46 -6.64 -28.04
C LEU A 33 -32.48 -8.17 -28.20
N ASN A 34 -32.01 -8.65 -29.37
CA ASN A 34 -31.80 -10.09 -29.55
C ASN A 34 -30.64 -10.56 -28.69
N PRO A 35 -30.87 -11.45 -27.69
CA PRO A 35 -29.84 -11.88 -26.76
C PRO A 35 -28.70 -12.67 -27.40
N ASP A 36 -28.85 -13.18 -28.61
CA ASP A 36 -27.80 -13.92 -29.32
C ASP A 36 -26.89 -12.97 -30.13
N GLU A 37 -27.37 -11.78 -30.48
CA GLU A 37 -26.67 -10.82 -31.34
C GLU A 37 -26.10 -9.63 -30.57
N VAL A 38 -26.61 -9.35 -29.37
CA VAL A 38 -26.28 -8.13 -28.63
C VAL A 38 -24.78 -8.00 -28.32
N VAL A 39 -24.09 -9.10 -28.07
CA VAL A 39 -22.64 -9.10 -27.82
C VAL A 39 -21.87 -8.73 -29.10
N ALA A 40 -22.23 -9.30 -30.23
CA ALA A 40 -21.60 -9.00 -31.53
C ALA A 40 -21.87 -7.55 -31.94
N LEU A 41 -23.10 -7.05 -31.69
CA LEU A 41 -23.45 -5.65 -31.95
C LEU A 41 -22.63 -4.71 -31.08
N GLY A 42 -22.51 -4.97 -29.77
CA GLY A 42 -21.69 -4.20 -28.86
C GLY A 42 -20.21 -4.20 -29.26
N ALA A 43 -19.67 -5.37 -29.63
CA ALA A 43 -18.29 -5.49 -30.11
C ALA A 43 -18.06 -4.68 -31.40
N SER A 44 -19.01 -4.67 -32.32
CA SER A 44 -18.88 -3.88 -33.56
C SER A 44 -18.93 -2.37 -33.32
N ILE A 45 -19.74 -1.91 -32.36
CA ILE A 45 -19.77 -0.51 -31.94
C ILE A 45 -18.42 -0.10 -31.33
N GLN A 46 -17.89 -0.94 -30.44
CA GLN A 46 -16.59 -0.70 -29.82
C GLN A 46 -15.44 -0.71 -30.87
N ALA A 47 -15.44 -1.65 -31.79
CA ALA A 47 -14.46 -1.70 -32.88
C ALA A 47 -14.51 -0.44 -33.76
N ASN A 48 -15.70 0.07 -34.03
CA ASN A 48 -15.90 1.31 -34.76
C ASN A 48 -15.34 2.52 -34.03
N ALA A 49 -15.52 2.58 -32.71
CA ALA A 49 -14.95 3.61 -31.83
C ALA A 49 -13.41 3.54 -31.83
N LEU A 50 -12.84 2.36 -31.64
CA LEU A 50 -11.39 2.14 -31.65
C LEU A 50 -10.75 2.45 -33.01
N ALA A 51 -11.46 2.26 -34.10
CA ALA A 51 -11.02 2.64 -35.46
C ALA A 51 -11.04 4.15 -35.72
N GLY A 52 -11.49 4.98 -34.75
CA GLY A 52 -11.58 6.43 -34.87
C GLY A 52 -12.70 6.90 -35.77
N ASN A 53 -13.69 6.04 -36.09
CA ASN A 53 -14.84 6.39 -36.94
C ASN A 53 -16.02 6.98 -36.15
N SER A 54 -15.90 7.04 -34.83
CA SER A 54 -16.92 7.61 -33.94
C SER A 54 -16.96 9.13 -34.03
N LYS A 55 -18.15 9.70 -33.99
CA LYS A 55 -18.35 11.13 -33.84
C LYS A 55 -18.43 11.52 -32.38
N ASP A 56 -18.12 12.78 -32.06
CA ASP A 56 -18.11 13.32 -30.70
C ASP A 56 -19.32 12.87 -29.86
N GLY A 57 -19.06 12.22 -28.72
CA GLY A 57 -20.07 11.77 -27.77
C GLY A 57 -20.30 10.25 -27.70
N ASP A 58 -19.51 9.45 -28.40
CA ASP A 58 -19.64 8.01 -28.40
C ASP A 58 -19.08 7.36 -27.12
N LEU A 59 -19.59 6.16 -26.82
CA LEU A 59 -19.30 5.35 -25.67
C LEU A 59 -17.80 5.12 -25.49
N LEU A 60 -17.23 5.66 -24.41
CA LEU A 60 -15.90 5.32 -23.95
C LEU A 60 -16.01 4.13 -23.00
N LEU A 61 -15.53 2.97 -23.43
CA LEU A 61 -15.39 1.80 -22.58
C LEU A 61 -14.00 1.83 -21.93
N LEU A 62 -13.98 1.98 -20.62
CA LEU A 62 -12.76 1.86 -19.80
C LEU A 62 -12.86 0.58 -18.99
N ASP A 63 -11.82 -0.23 -19.04
CA ASP A 63 -11.65 -1.36 -18.13
C ASP A 63 -11.08 -0.88 -16.80
N VAL A 64 -11.23 -1.69 -15.75
CA VAL A 64 -10.81 -1.35 -14.40
C VAL A 64 -10.04 -2.49 -13.75
N ILE A 65 -9.20 -2.15 -12.78
CA ILE A 65 -8.49 -3.12 -11.96
C ILE A 65 -9.49 -3.72 -10.95
N PRO A 66 -9.70 -5.05 -10.94
CA PRO A 66 -10.74 -5.66 -10.10
C PRO A 66 -10.38 -5.71 -8.61
N LEU A 67 -9.09 -5.76 -8.26
CA LEU A 67 -8.56 -5.81 -6.90
C LEU A 67 -7.40 -4.85 -6.76
N SER A 68 -7.26 -4.23 -5.60
CA SER A 68 -6.16 -3.30 -5.29
C SER A 68 -4.79 -3.95 -5.47
N LEU A 69 -3.83 -3.16 -5.94
CA LEU A 69 -2.43 -3.53 -6.08
C LEU A 69 -1.59 -2.73 -5.09
N GLY A 70 -0.68 -3.40 -4.42
CA GLY A 70 0.16 -2.77 -3.41
C GLY A 70 1.47 -3.48 -3.18
N ILE A 71 2.19 -3.04 -2.18
CA ILE A 71 3.44 -3.66 -1.72
C ILE A 71 3.39 -3.98 -0.24
N GLU A 72 4.20 -4.96 0.14
CA GLU A 72 4.50 -5.28 1.53
C GLU A 72 5.36 -4.19 2.14
N THR A 73 4.96 -3.73 3.32
CA THR A 73 5.72 -2.83 4.17
C THR A 73 6.13 -3.51 5.48
N MET A 74 6.83 -2.78 6.35
CA MET A 74 7.30 -3.33 7.63
C MET A 74 6.17 -3.95 8.45
N GLY A 75 6.47 -5.09 9.07
CA GLY A 75 5.49 -5.85 9.84
C GLY A 75 4.57 -6.76 9.01
N GLY A 76 4.78 -6.87 7.68
CA GLY A 76 3.90 -7.64 6.80
C GLY A 76 2.57 -6.95 6.52
N LEU A 77 2.54 -5.62 6.57
CA LEU A 77 1.39 -4.80 6.20
C LEU A 77 1.36 -4.57 4.69
N VAL A 78 0.17 -4.29 4.17
CA VAL A 78 -0.05 -3.93 2.76
C VAL A 78 -0.25 -2.43 2.64
N GLU A 79 0.56 -1.79 1.80
CA GLU A 79 0.33 -0.43 1.32
C GLU A 79 -0.23 -0.48 -0.09
N ARG A 80 -1.51 -0.08 -0.25
CA ARG A 80 -2.22 -0.09 -1.53
C ARG A 80 -1.85 1.14 -2.33
N ILE A 81 -1.23 0.92 -3.50
CA ILE A 81 -0.80 2.00 -4.40
C ILE A 81 -1.84 2.25 -5.49
N VAL A 82 -2.40 1.18 -6.07
CA VAL A 82 -3.47 1.28 -7.05
C VAL A 82 -4.75 0.72 -6.44
N PRO A 83 -5.74 1.56 -6.11
CA PRO A 83 -7.02 1.10 -5.58
C PRO A 83 -7.80 0.26 -6.60
N ARG A 84 -8.61 -0.69 -6.12
CA ARG A 84 -9.58 -1.38 -6.97
C ARG A 84 -10.50 -0.37 -7.69
N ASN A 85 -11.02 -0.78 -8.82
CA ASN A 85 -11.85 0.06 -9.72
C ASN A 85 -11.11 1.26 -10.32
N SER A 86 -9.78 1.33 -10.19
CA SER A 86 -9.00 2.29 -10.98
C SER A 86 -9.10 1.95 -12.46
N SER A 87 -9.44 2.93 -13.29
CA SER A 87 -9.51 2.75 -14.75
C SER A 87 -8.12 2.49 -15.31
N ILE A 88 -8.02 1.62 -16.32
CA ILE A 88 -6.77 1.35 -17.03
C ILE A 88 -6.85 1.96 -18.45
N PRO A 89 -5.70 2.44 -19.02
CA PRO A 89 -4.35 2.43 -18.43
C PRO A 89 -4.19 3.44 -17.28
N THR A 90 -3.33 3.12 -16.30
CA THR A 90 -3.03 4.00 -15.16
C THR A 90 -1.58 3.89 -14.72
N ALA A 91 -1.06 4.96 -14.10
CA ALA A 91 0.24 4.98 -13.46
C ALA A 91 0.16 5.76 -12.15
N LEU A 92 0.43 5.08 -11.04
CA LEU A 92 0.43 5.65 -9.70
C LEU A 92 1.78 5.35 -9.01
N ALA A 93 2.24 6.28 -8.19
CA ALA A 93 3.52 6.15 -7.52
C ALA A 93 3.43 6.60 -6.07
N GLN A 94 4.26 5.98 -5.22
CA GLN A 94 4.44 6.34 -3.83
C GLN A 94 5.91 6.32 -3.47
N ASP A 95 6.32 7.24 -2.59
CA ASP A 95 7.70 7.34 -2.13
C ASP A 95 7.88 6.54 -0.83
N PHE A 96 8.94 5.74 -0.79
CA PHE A 96 9.36 4.92 0.33
C PHE A 96 10.78 5.28 0.74
N THR A 97 11.21 4.75 1.88
CA THR A 97 12.55 5.01 2.41
C THR A 97 13.18 3.75 3.00
N THR A 98 14.46 3.84 3.34
CA THR A 98 15.19 2.77 4.04
C THR A 98 14.83 2.76 5.53
N TYR A 99 14.82 1.57 6.11
CA TYR A 99 14.50 1.32 7.52
C TYR A 99 15.72 1.38 8.44
N GLN A 100 16.90 1.01 7.92
CA GLN A 100 18.15 0.91 8.69
C GLN A 100 19.22 1.84 8.13
N ASP A 101 20.12 2.29 9.03
CA ASP A 101 21.32 3.03 8.64
C ASP A 101 22.21 2.17 7.74
N GLY A 102 22.74 2.78 6.67
CA GLY A 102 23.63 2.09 5.74
C GLY A 102 22.96 1.02 4.86
N GLN A 103 21.64 0.94 4.83
CA GLN A 103 20.93 -0.01 3.98
C GLN A 103 21.17 0.27 2.49
N THR A 104 21.69 -0.74 1.76
CA THR A 104 22.05 -0.62 0.33
C THR A 104 21.14 -1.39 -0.61
N ALA A 105 20.15 -2.10 -0.06
CA ALA A 105 19.18 -2.87 -0.83
C ALA A 105 17.78 -2.80 -0.20
N LEU A 106 16.75 -2.86 -1.03
CA LEU A 106 15.34 -2.91 -0.62
C LEU A 106 14.64 -4.06 -1.35
N ALA A 107 14.12 -5.03 -0.59
CA ALA A 107 13.25 -6.07 -1.11
C ALA A 107 11.84 -5.53 -1.27
N LEU A 108 11.25 -5.71 -2.45
CA LEU A 108 9.89 -5.32 -2.77
C LEU A 108 9.05 -6.57 -3.05
N HIS A 109 7.93 -6.69 -2.36
CA HIS A 109 6.95 -7.74 -2.57
C HIS A 109 5.65 -7.11 -3.05
N VAL A 110 5.29 -7.39 -4.30
CA VAL A 110 4.07 -6.90 -4.95
C VAL A 110 2.93 -7.85 -4.64
N VAL A 111 1.82 -7.31 -4.17
CA VAL A 111 0.64 -8.07 -3.77
C VAL A 111 -0.65 -7.51 -4.37
N GLN A 112 -1.68 -8.36 -4.42
CA GLN A 112 -3.02 -8.02 -4.90
C GLN A 112 -4.05 -8.47 -3.89
N GLY A 113 -4.99 -7.59 -3.53
CA GLY A 113 -6.08 -7.90 -2.62
C GLY A 113 -6.57 -6.70 -1.83
N GLU A 114 -7.58 -6.95 -0.99
CA GLU A 114 -8.25 -5.91 -0.18
C GLU A 114 -7.98 -6.08 1.32
N ARG A 115 -7.13 -7.04 1.72
CA ARG A 115 -6.77 -7.29 3.12
C ARG A 115 -5.58 -6.40 3.53
N ASP A 116 -5.45 -6.13 4.82
CA ASP A 116 -4.41 -5.25 5.35
C ASP A 116 -3.10 -5.99 5.66
N LEU A 117 -3.16 -7.31 5.82
CA LEU A 117 -1.98 -8.16 6.04
C LEU A 117 -1.58 -8.87 4.75
N VAL A 118 -0.28 -8.92 4.49
CA VAL A 118 0.31 -9.57 3.30
C VAL A 118 -0.06 -11.05 3.20
N GLY A 119 -0.15 -11.75 4.35
CA GLY A 119 -0.50 -13.17 4.39
C GLY A 119 -1.90 -13.48 3.84
N ASP A 120 -2.80 -12.49 3.83
CA ASP A 120 -4.17 -12.59 3.35
C ASP A 120 -4.35 -12.05 1.94
N CYS A 121 -3.28 -11.58 1.30
CA CYS A 121 -3.25 -11.09 -0.07
C CYS A 121 -2.54 -12.06 -1.01
N ARG A 122 -2.87 -11.96 -2.30
CA ARG A 122 -2.21 -12.73 -3.34
C ARG A 122 -0.84 -12.15 -3.66
N SER A 123 0.22 -12.96 -3.55
CA SER A 123 1.56 -12.59 -4.00
C SER A 123 1.62 -12.56 -5.54
N LEU A 124 2.10 -11.47 -6.11
CA LEU A 124 2.28 -11.31 -7.56
C LEU A 124 3.73 -11.44 -7.98
N ALA A 125 4.63 -10.75 -7.31
CA ALA A 125 6.06 -10.76 -7.62
C ALA A 125 6.90 -10.36 -6.42
N ARG A 126 8.18 -10.77 -6.45
CA ARG A 126 9.22 -10.29 -5.53
C ARG A 126 10.44 -9.89 -6.35
N PHE A 127 10.99 -8.72 -6.04
CA PHE A 127 12.22 -8.24 -6.66
C PHE A 127 12.99 -7.36 -5.68
N GLU A 128 14.22 -7.00 -6.02
CA GLU A 128 15.09 -6.26 -5.13
C GLU A 128 15.72 -5.07 -5.86
N LEU A 129 15.64 -3.90 -5.26
CA LEU A 129 16.42 -2.73 -5.65
C LEU A 129 17.75 -2.78 -4.90
N ARG A 130 18.87 -2.86 -5.61
CA ARG A 130 20.24 -2.88 -5.06
C ARG A 130 21.02 -1.65 -5.47
N GLY A 131 22.06 -1.34 -4.72
CA GLY A 131 22.94 -0.20 -5.02
C GLY A 131 22.41 1.14 -4.51
N ILE A 132 21.51 1.11 -3.52
CA ILE A 132 21.12 2.31 -2.78
C ILE A 132 22.35 2.84 -2.06
N PRO A 133 22.69 4.15 -2.18
CA PRO A 133 23.79 4.73 -1.43
C PRO A 133 23.56 4.56 0.08
N PRO A 134 24.60 4.18 0.86
CA PRO A 134 24.46 4.05 2.30
C PRO A 134 24.23 5.43 2.93
N MET A 135 23.08 5.59 3.59
CA MET A 135 22.61 6.81 4.26
C MET A 135 22.01 6.44 5.61
N VAL A 136 21.73 7.46 6.43
CA VAL A 136 20.92 7.25 7.64
C VAL A 136 19.51 6.76 7.29
N ALA A 137 18.93 5.97 8.15
CA ALA A 137 17.56 5.47 7.98
C ALA A 137 16.59 6.63 7.70
N GLY A 138 15.71 6.45 6.73
CA GLY A 138 14.75 7.48 6.33
C GLY A 138 15.28 8.53 5.35
N ALA A 139 16.56 8.58 5.01
CA ALA A 139 17.11 9.58 4.11
C ALA A 139 16.98 9.22 2.62
N ALA A 140 17.03 7.94 2.28
CA ALA A 140 16.83 7.48 0.90
C ALA A 140 15.40 7.75 0.42
N ARG A 141 15.25 8.24 -0.80
CA ARG A 141 13.97 8.46 -1.46
C ARG A 141 13.78 7.46 -2.58
N ILE A 142 12.96 6.45 -2.35
CA ILE A 142 12.71 5.36 -3.29
C ILE A 142 11.29 5.49 -3.81
N ARG A 143 11.16 5.95 -5.06
CA ARG A 143 9.88 6.03 -5.74
C ARG A 143 9.50 4.68 -6.33
N VAL A 144 8.40 4.12 -5.86
CA VAL A 144 7.80 2.91 -6.41
C VAL A 144 6.63 3.31 -7.29
N THR A 145 6.71 2.94 -8.57
CA THR A 145 5.69 3.27 -9.58
C THR A 145 5.02 2.01 -10.07
N PHE A 146 3.70 1.99 -10.02
CA PHE A 146 2.84 0.96 -10.60
C PHE A 146 2.24 1.51 -11.88
N THR A 147 2.52 0.87 -13.00
CA THR A 147 1.94 1.21 -14.30
C THR A 147 1.16 0.01 -14.80
N VAL A 148 -0.13 0.18 -15.06
CA VAL A 148 -0.98 -0.84 -15.67
C VAL A 148 -1.38 -0.33 -17.05
N ASP A 149 -1.05 -1.09 -18.10
CA ASP A 149 -1.39 -0.73 -19.46
C ASP A 149 -2.84 -1.12 -19.83
N ALA A 150 -3.24 -0.82 -21.06
CA ALA A 150 -4.59 -1.11 -21.56
C ALA A 150 -4.90 -2.61 -21.65
N ASP A 151 -3.88 -3.47 -21.71
CA ASP A 151 -4.00 -4.93 -21.74
C ASP A 151 -3.99 -5.56 -20.34
N GLY A 152 -3.90 -4.73 -19.29
CA GLY A 152 -3.85 -5.15 -17.89
C GLY A 152 -2.49 -5.69 -17.46
N LEU A 153 -1.41 -5.44 -18.21
CA LEU A 153 -0.05 -5.77 -17.78
C LEU A 153 0.42 -4.76 -16.74
N LEU A 154 0.80 -5.26 -15.57
CA LEU A 154 1.37 -4.46 -14.49
C LEU A 154 2.90 -4.42 -14.63
N SER A 155 3.44 -3.22 -14.67
CA SER A 155 4.87 -2.95 -14.48
C SER A 155 5.07 -2.26 -13.16
N VAL A 156 5.94 -2.81 -12.31
CA VAL A 156 6.33 -2.17 -11.06
C VAL A 156 7.81 -1.82 -11.14
N SER A 157 8.13 -0.54 -10.98
CA SER A 157 9.51 -0.06 -10.90
C SER A 157 9.76 0.62 -9.56
N ALA A 158 10.98 0.43 -9.05
CA ALA A 158 11.48 1.11 -7.86
C ALA A 158 12.76 1.85 -8.24
N LYS A 159 12.79 3.16 -7.99
CA LYS A 159 13.91 4.03 -8.33
C LYS A 159 14.34 4.88 -7.15
N GLU A 160 15.62 4.79 -6.77
CA GLU A 160 16.21 5.71 -5.82
C GLU A 160 16.51 7.03 -6.52
N GLN A 161 15.96 8.15 -5.98
CA GLN A 161 15.90 9.44 -6.67
C GLN A 161 17.26 10.18 -6.72
N GLY A 162 18.15 9.91 -5.78
CA GLY A 162 19.46 10.56 -5.71
C GLY A 162 20.48 9.91 -6.64
N SER A 163 20.62 8.59 -6.59
CA SER A 163 21.57 7.81 -7.39
C SER A 163 21.04 7.43 -8.76
N GLY A 164 19.72 7.38 -8.91
CA GLY A 164 19.06 6.94 -10.13
C GLY A 164 19.04 5.42 -10.33
N VAL A 165 19.52 4.61 -9.37
CA VAL A 165 19.44 3.14 -9.47
C VAL A 165 17.98 2.72 -9.51
N GLU A 166 17.68 1.75 -10.38
CA GLU A 166 16.32 1.31 -10.66
C GLU A 166 16.26 -0.20 -10.81
N ALA A 167 15.15 -0.79 -10.33
CA ALA A 167 14.77 -2.17 -10.56
C ALA A 167 13.32 -2.22 -11.02
N ARG A 168 12.96 -3.22 -11.85
CA ARG A 168 11.63 -3.36 -12.44
C ARG A 168 11.21 -4.81 -12.54
N VAL A 169 9.90 -5.04 -12.43
CA VAL A 169 9.26 -6.33 -12.71
C VAL A 169 7.96 -6.11 -13.49
N ASP A 170 7.67 -7.00 -14.43
CA ASP A 170 6.42 -6.99 -15.20
C ASP A 170 5.58 -8.23 -14.85
N VAL A 171 4.30 -8.04 -14.58
CA VAL A 171 3.36 -9.06 -14.08
C VAL A 171 1.99 -8.89 -14.72
N LYS A 172 1.27 -10.00 -14.97
CA LYS A 172 -0.15 -9.95 -15.33
C LYS A 172 -1.02 -10.26 -14.10
N PRO A 173 -1.59 -9.23 -13.41
CA PRO A 173 -2.28 -9.41 -12.14
C PRO A 173 -3.53 -10.30 -12.23
N ALA A 174 -4.28 -10.20 -13.33
CA ALA A 174 -5.52 -10.95 -13.55
C ALA A 174 -5.31 -12.40 -13.99
N TYR A 175 -4.07 -12.83 -14.22
CA TYR A 175 -3.82 -14.19 -14.74
C TYR A 175 -4.12 -15.24 -13.67
N GLY A 176 -5.12 -16.10 -13.94
CA GLY A 176 -5.49 -17.22 -13.05
C GLY A 176 -6.44 -16.89 -11.90
N LEU A 177 -7.11 -15.75 -11.91
CA LEU A 177 -8.26 -15.49 -11.03
C LEU A 177 -9.56 -15.63 -11.82
N SER A 178 -10.52 -16.41 -11.29
CA SER A 178 -11.89 -16.42 -11.81
C SER A 178 -12.72 -15.31 -11.16
N ASP A 179 -13.85 -14.95 -11.78
CA ASP A 179 -14.76 -13.94 -11.24
C ASP A 179 -15.30 -14.34 -9.85
N GLU A 180 -15.52 -15.66 -9.62
CA GLU A 180 -15.95 -16.19 -8.33
C GLU A 180 -14.87 -16.00 -7.26
N GLN A 181 -13.59 -16.18 -7.62
CA GLN A 181 -12.46 -15.95 -6.70
C GLN A 181 -12.34 -14.48 -6.35
N ILE A 182 -12.48 -13.57 -7.32
CA ILE A 182 -12.50 -12.13 -7.09
C ILE A 182 -13.65 -11.75 -6.16
N ALA A 183 -14.87 -12.27 -6.43
CA ALA A 183 -16.03 -12.02 -5.61
C ALA A 183 -15.84 -12.53 -4.18
N ALA A 184 -15.27 -13.73 -4.00
CA ALA A 184 -14.96 -14.29 -2.69
C ALA A 184 -13.95 -13.43 -1.91
N MET A 185 -12.87 -12.98 -2.55
CA MET A 185 -11.88 -12.08 -1.94
C MET A 185 -12.49 -10.75 -1.48
N LEU A 186 -13.42 -10.20 -2.27
CA LEU A 186 -14.14 -8.97 -1.91
C LEU A 186 -15.09 -9.20 -0.73
N GLN A 187 -15.85 -10.30 -0.72
CA GLN A 187 -16.75 -10.64 0.39
C GLN A 187 -15.96 -10.86 1.69
N ASP A 188 -14.85 -11.58 1.63
CA ASP A 188 -13.98 -11.83 2.77
C ASP A 188 -13.44 -10.51 3.36
N SER A 189 -12.97 -9.60 2.51
CA SER A 189 -12.46 -8.30 2.95
C SER A 189 -13.53 -7.45 3.67
N PHE A 190 -14.79 -7.52 3.25
CA PHE A 190 -15.89 -6.85 3.94
C PHE A 190 -16.22 -7.50 5.27
N ALA A 191 -16.22 -8.84 5.32
CA ALA A 191 -16.52 -9.59 6.54
C ALA A 191 -15.47 -9.40 7.64
N THR A 192 -14.20 -9.20 7.24
CA THR A 192 -13.04 -9.10 8.16
C THR A 192 -12.54 -7.68 8.39
N ALA A 193 -13.14 -6.66 7.77
CA ALA A 193 -12.64 -5.27 7.77
C ALA A 193 -12.30 -4.73 9.18
N GLN A 194 -13.14 -5.03 10.19
CA GLN A 194 -12.88 -4.60 11.56
C GLN A 194 -11.69 -5.33 12.18
N GLN A 195 -11.55 -6.63 11.91
CA GLN A 195 -10.43 -7.43 12.40
C GLN A 195 -9.12 -6.98 11.75
N ASP A 196 -9.15 -6.71 10.44
CA ASP A 196 -8.00 -6.20 9.68
C ASP A 196 -7.53 -4.85 10.21
N MET A 197 -8.46 -3.94 10.49
CA MET A 197 -8.13 -2.63 11.09
C MET A 197 -7.44 -2.79 12.46
N GLN A 198 -7.93 -3.69 13.31
CA GLN A 198 -7.32 -3.95 14.62
C GLN A 198 -5.95 -4.63 14.48
N ALA A 199 -5.84 -5.61 13.59
CA ALA A 199 -4.58 -6.29 13.31
C ALA A 199 -3.53 -5.32 12.73
N ARG A 200 -3.94 -4.45 11.81
CA ARG A 200 -3.09 -3.39 11.25
C ARG A 200 -2.58 -2.45 12.35
N ALA A 201 -3.47 -1.91 13.18
CA ALA A 201 -3.10 -1.01 14.27
C ALA A 201 -2.10 -1.66 15.24
N LEU A 202 -2.31 -2.94 15.57
CA LEU A 202 -1.41 -3.68 16.44
C LEU A 202 -0.02 -3.86 15.82
N VAL A 203 0.05 -4.19 14.54
CA VAL A 203 1.32 -4.34 13.82
C VAL A 203 2.04 -3.01 13.69
N GLU A 204 1.34 -1.94 13.32
CA GLU A 204 1.89 -0.57 13.25
C GLU A 204 2.49 -0.15 14.60
N ALA A 205 1.76 -0.33 15.69
CA ALA A 205 2.24 -0.02 17.03
C ALA A 205 3.53 -0.80 17.39
N ARG A 206 3.63 -2.08 17.01
CA ARG A 206 4.83 -2.90 17.22
C ARG A 206 6.02 -2.41 16.40
N VAL A 207 5.82 -2.09 15.12
CA VAL A 207 6.86 -1.56 14.22
C VAL A 207 7.39 -0.23 14.75
N ASP A 208 6.51 0.67 15.19
CA ASP A 208 6.90 1.96 15.75
C ASP A 208 7.65 1.80 17.07
N ALA A 209 7.23 0.87 17.94
CA ALA A 209 7.93 0.54 19.18
C ALA A 209 9.36 0.03 18.92
N ASP A 210 9.51 -0.93 18.01
CA ASP A 210 10.83 -1.49 17.64
C ASP A 210 11.74 -0.40 17.07
N ARG A 211 11.21 0.47 16.21
CA ARG A 211 11.92 1.62 15.63
C ARG A 211 12.36 2.60 16.71
N MET A 212 11.49 2.94 17.66
CA MET A 212 11.79 3.84 18.77
C MET A 212 12.88 3.26 19.66
N ILE A 213 12.80 1.98 20.03
CA ILE A 213 13.82 1.29 20.83
C ILE A 213 15.17 1.30 20.11
N ALA A 214 15.21 0.94 18.82
CA ALA A 214 16.42 0.91 18.02
C ALA A 214 17.07 2.30 17.94
N ALA A 215 16.29 3.34 17.62
CA ALA A 215 16.75 4.72 17.55
C ALA A 215 17.30 5.22 18.90
N THR A 216 16.59 4.93 19.99
CA THR A 216 17.04 5.33 21.34
C THR A 216 18.32 4.62 21.76
N ARG A 217 18.43 3.32 21.50
CA ARG A 217 19.66 2.55 21.78
C ARG A 217 20.85 3.06 20.98
N THR A 218 20.66 3.36 19.70
CA THR A 218 21.70 3.96 18.86
C THR A 218 22.14 5.32 19.39
N ALA A 219 21.18 6.15 19.81
CA ALA A 219 21.45 7.44 20.41
C ALA A 219 22.26 7.33 21.73
N LEU A 220 21.87 6.39 22.61
CA LEU A 220 22.57 6.13 23.85
C LEU A 220 24.00 5.60 23.61
N ALA A 221 24.20 4.77 22.57
CA ALA A 221 25.53 4.27 22.24
C ALA A 221 26.48 5.38 21.75
N ALA A 222 25.93 6.39 21.04
CA ALA A 222 26.71 7.47 20.47
C ALA A 222 27.04 8.60 21.48
N ASP A 223 26.07 8.96 22.34
CA ASP A 223 26.09 10.21 23.11
C ASP A 223 25.70 10.02 24.60
N ALA A 224 25.99 8.84 25.18
CA ALA A 224 25.64 8.55 26.58
C ALA A 224 26.31 9.51 27.60
N ASP A 225 27.43 10.12 27.23
CA ASP A 225 28.17 11.11 28.02
C ASP A 225 27.43 12.43 28.23
N LEU A 226 26.31 12.65 27.53
CA LEU A 226 25.42 13.79 27.73
C LEU A 226 24.45 13.62 28.89
N LEU A 227 24.32 12.39 29.41
CA LEU A 227 23.32 12.06 30.43
C LEU A 227 23.98 11.84 31.79
N GLU A 228 23.31 12.30 32.85
CA GLU A 228 23.60 11.87 34.20
C GLU A 228 23.16 10.42 34.42
N ALA A 229 23.71 9.77 35.46
CA ALA A 229 23.50 8.34 35.70
C ALA A 229 22.03 7.98 35.96
N ASP A 230 21.28 8.82 36.64
CA ASP A 230 19.85 8.67 36.94
C ASP A 230 18.98 8.90 35.69
N GLU A 231 19.31 9.87 34.85
CA GLU A 231 18.61 10.10 33.59
C GLU A 231 18.77 8.90 32.66
N ARG A 232 19.97 8.37 32.55
CA ARG A 232 20.23 7.16 31.76
C ARG A 232 19.45 5.97 32.29
N GLN A 233 19.45 5.73 33.61
CA GLN A 233 18.71 4.65 34.22
C GLN A 233 17.21 4.76 33.93
N ASN A 234 16.67 5.96 33.95
CA ASN A 234 15.26 6.22 33.62
C ASN A 234 14.94 5.85 32.16
N ILE A 235 15.80 6.26 31.21
CA ILE A 235 15.63 5.90 29.79
C ILE A 235 15.72 4.39 29.59
N ASP A 236 16.70 3.71 30.21
CA ASP A 236 16.84 2.27 30.15
C ASP A 236 15.60 1.55 30.69
N ALA A 237 15.00 2.03 31.78
CA ALA A 237 13.75 1.50 32.34
C ALA A 237 12.56 1.68 31.38
N LEU A 238 12.47 2.82 30.70
CA LEU A 238 11.43 3.08 29.67
C LEU A 238 11.59 2.17 28.45
N ILE A 239 12.83 1.93 27.99
CA ILE A 239 13.12 0.96 26.92
C ILE A 239 12.67 -0.44 27.33
N GLU A 240 12.97 -0.87 28.54
CA GLU A 240 12.56 -2.19 29.05
C GLU A 240 11.04 -2.31 29.14
N SER A 241 10.36 -1.28 29.68
CA SER A 241 8.89 -1.21 29.72
C SER A 241 8.26 -1.31 28.34
N LEU A 242 8.79 -0.58 27.34
CA LEU A 242 8.32 -0.65 25.98
C LEU A 242 8.58 -2.02 25.36
N SER A 243 9.78 -2.60 25.59
CA SER A 243 10.12 -3.93 25.08
C SER A 243 9.17 -5.01 25.60
N GLN A 244 8.75 -4.91 26.87
CA GLN A 244 7.77 -5.82 27.45
C GLN A 244 6.37 -5.61 26.87
N SER A 245 5.98 -4.37 26.56
CA SER A 245 4.66 -4.05 26.03
C SER A 245 4.43 -4.53 24.60
N ILE A 246 5.48 -4.76 23.80
CA ILE A 246 5.40 -5.27 22.42
C ILE A 246 4.64 -6.61 22.35
N GLY A 247 4.71 -7.43 23.41
CA GLY A 247 3.95 -8.67 23.53
C GLY A 247 2.44 -8.51 23.76
N SER A 248 1.95 -7.29 23.99
CA SER A 248 0.52 -7.02 24.16
C SER A 248 -0.29 -7.36 22.91
N THR A 249 -1.56 -7.69 23.11
CA THR A 249 -2.58 -7.87 22.07
C THR A 249 -3.34 -6.59 21.77
N GLU A 250 -3.09 -5.51 22.54
CA GLU A 250 -3.76 -4.22 22.42
C GLU A 250 -2.76 -3.15 21.93
N ALA A 251 -3.03 -2.55 20.77
CA ALA A 251 -2.22 -1.48 20.19
C ALA A 251 -2.05 -0.29 21.16
N ALA A 252 -3.12 0.11 21.81
CA ALA A 252 -3.11 1.25 22.74
C ALA A 252 -2.10 1.11 23.91
N THR A 253 -1.87 -0.12 24.38
CA THR A 253 -0.87 -0.40 25.41
C THR A 253 0.55 -0.14 24.92
N ILE A 254 0.85 -0.56 23.68
CA ILE A 254 2.15 -0.37 23.04
C ILE A 254 2.37 1.12 22.72
N GLU A 255 1.37 1.78 22.17
CA GLU A 255 1.39 3.22 21.84
C GLU A 255 1.62 4.09 23.08
N ALA A 256 0.98 3.75 24.22
CA ALA A 256 1.18 4.45 25.47
C ALA A 256 2.63 4.32 25.98
N ALA A 257 3.23 3.13 25.90
CA ALA A 257 4.61 2.91 26.28
C ALA A 257 5.60 3.59 25.32
N THR A 258 5.29 3.60 24.00
CA THR A 258 6.08 4.33 22.98
C THR A 258 6.07 5.82 23.24
N THR A 259 4.90 6.38 23.56
CA THR A 259 4.75 7.78 23.94
C THR A 259 5.52 8.13 25.21
N ALA A 260 5.50 7.23 26.20
CA ALA A 260 6.27 7.43 27.43
C ALA A 260 7.79 7.47 27.18
N LEU A 261 8.31 6.58 26.33
CA LEU A 261 9.72 6.59 25.92
C LEU A 261 10.06 7.85 25.12
N ALA A 262 9.25 8.25 24.16
CA ALA A 262 9.43 9.48 23.38
C ALA A 262 9.55 10.70 24.30
N LYS A 263 8.60 10.86 25.25
CA LYS A 263 8.59 11.94 26.20
C LYS A 263 9.78 11.90 27.17
N GLY A 264 10.16 10.70 27.63
CA GLY A 264 11.30 10.52 28.52
C GLY A 264 12.66 10.78 27.87
N THR A 265 12.72 10.81 26.54
CA THR A 265 13.95 11.08 25.75
C THR A 265 14.01 12.47 25.16
N GLU A 266 13.01 13.34 25.31
CA GLU A 266 12.97 14.69 24.74
C GLU A 266 14.17 15.56 25.15
N ALA A 267 14.52 15.58 26.44
CA ALA A 267 15.66 16.35 26.95
C ALA A 267 16.97 15.84 26.36
N PHE A 268 17.15 14.53 26.27
CA PHE A 268 18.32 13.91 25.66
C PHE A 268 18.43 14.24 24.16
N ALA A 269 17.32 14.18 23.43
CA ALA A 269 17.28 14.56 22.01
C ALA A 269 17.66 16.04 21.82
N ALA A 270 17.19 16.95 22.69
CA ALA A 270 17.57 18.35 22.65
C ALA A 270 19.08 18.57 22.91
N MET A 271 19.67 17.87 23.88
CA MET A 271 21.12 17.93 24.15
C MET A 271 21.94 17.43 22.96
N ARG A 272 21.55 16.33 22.32
CA ARG A 272 22.20 15.79 21.13
C ARG A 272 22.12 16.77 19.95
N MET A 273 20.96 17.38 19.73
CA MET A 273 20.79 18.40 18.68
C MET A 273 21.70 19.60 18.91
N ASN A 274 21.78 20.12 20.16
CA ASN A 274 22.65 21.22 20.52
C ASN A 274 24.13 20.87 20.31
N ARG A 275 24.57 19.65 20.69
CA ARG A 275 25.94 19.14 20.42
C ARG A 275 26.20 19.10 18.91
N GLY A 276 25.28 18.59 18.10
CA GLY A 276 25.41 18.54 16.65
C GLY A 276 25.55 19.94 16.01
N ILE A 277 24.73 20.90 16.47
CA ILE A 277 24.82 22.30 16.02
C ILE A 277 26.18 22.91 16.41
N GLN A 278 26.63 22.72 17.64
CA GLN A 278 27.95 23.22 18.09
C GLN A 278 29.10 22.65 17.27
N GLN A 279 29.04 21.32 16.99
CA GLN A 279 30.05 20.67 16.14
C GLN A 279 30.03 21.17 14.70
N ALA A 280 28.86 21.40 14.12
CA ALA A 280 28.70 21.90 12.77
C ALA A 280 29.17 23.37 12.61
N LEU A 281 29.07 24.17 13.67
CA LEU A 281 29.47 25.57 13.72
C LEU A 281 30.92 25.73 14.17
N ALA A 282 31.53 24.73 14.80
CA ALA A 282 32.91 24.78 15.25
C ALA A 282 33.86 24.96 14.05
N GLY A 283 34.55 26.11 14.00
CA GLY A 283 35.48 26.44 12.93
C GLY A 283 34.95 27.25 11.76
N LYS A 284 33.65 27.60 11.74
CA LYS A 284 33.09 28.52 10.76
C LYS A 284 33.07 29.94 11.29
N LYS A 285 33.50 30.91 10.46
CA LYS A 285 33.36 32.35 10.80
C LYS A 285 31.91 32.76 10.68
N LEU A 286 31.44 33.69 11.53
CA LEU A 286 30.06 34.20 11.56
C LEU A 286 29.57 34.82 10.23
N GLU A 287 30.47 35.05 9.28
CA GLU A 287 30.17 35.59 7.95
C GLU A 287 29.89 34.51 6.89
N GLU A 288 29.95 33.22 7.25
CA GLU A 288 29.75 32.06 6.37
C GLU A 288 28.48 31.21 6.75
N VAL A 289 27.61 31.73 7.63
CA VAL A 289 26.39 31.03 8.08
C VAL A 289 25.14 31.70 7.52
#